data_f1f07d331ac3e2d9cc484454cad58f59
#
_entry.id   f1f07d331ac3e2d9cc484454cad58f59
#
_cell.length_a   1.000
_cell.length_b   1.000
_cell.length_c   1.000
_cell.angle_alpha   90.00
_cell.angle_beta   90.00
_cell.angle_gamma   90.00
#
_symmetry.space_group_name_H-M   'P 1'
#
loop_
_entity.id
_entity.type
_entity.pdbx_description
1 polymer ?
#
loop_
_entity_poly.entity_id
_entity_poly.type
_entity_poly.pdbx_seq_one_letter_code
_entity_poly.pdbx_strand_id
1 'polypeptide(L)'
;MASKIGLFYSVQGFVSLCMPALIFIVSDRWIQAQKLLSICHSFTGIFMAGLCIYALNAESALSFTPLFTLYVCAIAFFMPTIALANSVAYTSLEKAGMDTVKSFPAIRVWGTIGFIISMWVVDLGGMQHSPYQFAWSALLSFIMAIYASTLPSCEISKTRQKKTLVQALGLQAFSLFRNY
;
A
#
# COMPACT_ATOMS: atom_id res chain seq x y z
N MET A 1 -20.09 0.47 -20.44
CA MET A 1 -18.76 0.97 -19.95
C MET A 1 -18.83 1.39 -18.49
N ALA A 2 -19.82 2.15 -18.03
CA ALA A 2 -19.92 2.63 -16.63
C ALA A 2 -19.83 1.53 -15.55
N SER A 3 -20.47 0.36 -15.77
CA SER A 3 -20.41 -0.75 -14.82
C SER A 3 -19.02 -1.33 -14.61
N LYS A 4 -18.18 -1.35 -15.65
CA LYS A 4 -16.80 -1.82 -15.54
C LYS A 4 -15.91 -0.86 -14.75
N ILE A 5 -16.13 0.45 -14.90
CA ILE A 5 -15.42 1.48 -14.11
C ILE A 5 -15.81 1.36 -12.63
N GLY A 6 -17.11 1.16 -12.35
CA GLY A 6 -17.59 0.93 -10.99
C GLY A 6 -16.94 -0.25 -10.29
N LEU A 7 -16.61 -1.34 -11.02
CA LEU A 7 -15.90 -2.50 -10.46
C LEU A 7 -14.49 -2.15 -9.96
N PHE A 8 -13.74 -1.30 -10.67
CA PHE A 8 -12.40 -0.87 -10.21
C PHE A 8 -12.47 -0.16 -8.86
N TYR A 9 -13.43 0.76 -8.68
CA TYR A 9 -13.62 1.47 -7.40
C TYR A 9 -14.13 0.55 -6.30
N SER A 10 -15.06 -0.33 -6.60
CA SER A 10 -15.63 -1.28 -5.62
C SER A 10 -14.57 -2.24 -5.08
N VAL A 11 -13.70 -2.77 -5.96
CA VAL A 11 -12.61 -3.65 -5.56
C VAL A 11 -11.59 -2.90 -4.70
N GLN A 12 -11.26 -1.68 -5.06
CA GLN A 12 -10.36 -0.86 -4.24
C GLN A 12 -10.90 -0.69 -2.81
N GLY A 13 -12.18 -0.37 -2.66
CA GLY A 13 -12.84 -0.27 -1.35
C GLY A 13 -12.80 -1.57 -0.56
N PHE A 14 -13.14 -2.70 -1.20
CA PHE A 14 -13.12 -4.00 -0.55
C PHE A 14 -11.71 -4.44 -0.14
N VAL A 15 -10.75 -4.29 -1.03
CA VAL A 15 -9.34 -4.64 -0.78
C VAL A 15 -8.75 -3.77 0.33
N SER A 16 -9.05 -2.48 0.36
CA SER A 16 -8.56 -1.57 1.40
C SER A 16 -9.10 -1.90 2.80
N LEU A 17 -10.24 -2.56 2.88
CA LEU A 17 -10.82 -3.04 4.14
C LEU A 17 -10.16 -4.34 4.62
N CYS A 18 -9.98 -5.31 3.72
CA CYS A 18 -9.58 -6.67 4.09
C CYS A 18 -8.05 -6.86 4.16
N MET A 19 -7.31 -6.34 3.18
CA MET A 19 -5.88 -6.64 3.02
C MET A 19 -4.99 -6.06 4.13
N PRO A 20 -5.20 -4.84 4.66
CA PRO A 20 -4.40 -4.35 5.77
C PRO A 20 -4.48 -5.25 7.00
N ALA A 21 -5.67 -5.78 7.34
CA ALA A 21 -5.85 -6.67 8.48
C ALA A 21 -5.07 -7.98 8.30
N LEU A 22 -5.10 -8.59 7.10
CA LEU A 22 -4.36 -9.81 6.80
C LEU A 22 -2.84 -9.57 6.88
N ILE A 23 -2.36 -8.50 6.30
CA ILE A 23 -0.93 -8.16 6.27
C ILE A 23 -0.41 -7.78 7.68
N PHE A 24 -1.24 -7.14 8.51
CA PHE A 24 -0.86 -6.89 9.91
C PHE A 24 -0.68 -8.17 10.71
N ILE A 25 -1.52 -9.19 10.50
CA ILE A 25 -1.35 -10.51 11.14
C ILE A 25 0.00 -11.14 10.76
N VAL A 26 0.43 -10.98 9.51
CA VAL A 26 1.72 -11.47 9.01
C VAL A 26 2.87 -10.67 9.62
N SER A 27 2.74 -9.34 9.67
CA SER A 27 3.75 -8.44 10.25
C SER A 27 3.98 -8.71 11.74
N ASP A 28 2.91 -8.90 12.49
CA ASP A 28 2.99 -9.10 13.94
C ASP A 28 3.60 -10.46 14.33
N ARG A 29 3.54 -11.45 13.44
CA ARG A 29 3.91 -12.83 13.79
C ARG A 29 5.18 -13.35 13.13
N TRP A 30 5.43 -12.99 11.88
CA TRP A 30 6.41 -13.69 11.04
C TRP A 30 7.46 -12.79 10.39
N ILE A 31 7.08 -11.62 9.94
CA ILE A 31 7.95 -10.77 9.12
C ILE A 31 7.97 -9.36 9.69
N GLN A 32 9.14 -8.79 9.83
CA GLN A 32 9.32 -7.40 10.26
C GLN A 32 8.60 -6.44 9.32
N ALA A 33 7.95 -5.41 9.86
CA ALA A 33 7.09 -4.48 9.10
C ALA A 33 7.81 -3.83 7.91
N GLN A 34 9.08 -3.41 8.08
CA GLN A 34 9.86 -2.81 6.98
C GLN A 34 10.17 -3.80 5.85
N LYS A 35 10.44 -5.08 6.18
CA LYS A 35 10.65 -6.12 5.15
C LYS A 35 9.37 -6.44 4.41
N LEU A 36 8.26 -6.52 5.15
CA LEU A 36 6.94 -6.74 4.57
C LEU A 36 6.52 -5.58 3.67
N LEU A 37 6.83 -4.33 4.06
CA LEU A 37 6.65 -3.13 3.24
C LEU A 37 7.43 -3.23 1.92
N SER A 38 8.71 -3.66 1.99
CA SER A 38 9.53 -3.88 0.80
C SER A 38 8.94 -4.95 -0.12
N ILE A 39 8.50 -6.08 0.43
CA ILE A 39 7.88 -7.18 -0.33
C ILE A 39 6.59 -6.70 -1.00
N CYS A 40 5.73 -6.01 -0.28
CA CYS A 40 4.46 -5.49 -0.83
C CYS A 40 4.71 -4.51 -1.98
N HIS A 41 5.66 -3.58 -1.84
CA HIS A 41 6.03 -2.67 -2.92
C HIS A 41 6.66 -3.38 -4.11
N SER A 42 7.46 -4.43 -3.90
CA SER A 42 8.01 -5.24 -4.98
C SER A 42 6.91 -5.91 -5.82
N PHE A 43 5.94 -6.55 -5.17
CA PHE A 43 4.79 -7.15 -5.87
C PHE A 43 3.92 -6.12 -6.57
N THR A 44 3.65 -4.97 -5.92
CA THR A 44 2.94 -3.85 -6.57
C THR A 44 3.66 -3.41 -7.84
N GLY A 45 4.99 -3.24 -7.77
CA GLY A 45 5.81 -2.85 -8.92
C GLY A 45 5.75 -3.88 -10.06
N ILE A 46 5.82 -5.17 -9.74
CA ILE A 46 5.72 -6.26 -10.73
C ILE A 46 4.36 -6.23 -11.44
N PHE A 47 3.25 -6.11 -10.70
CA PHE A 47 1.92 -6.08 -11.30
C PHE A 47 1.67 -4.79 -12.10
N MET A 48 2.18 -3.64 -11.65
CA MET A 48 2.08 -2.39 -12.40
C MET A 48 2.93 -2.43 -13.68
N ALA A 49 4.13 -3.02 -13.64
CA ALA A 49 4.93 -3.26 -14.84
C ALA A 49 4.21 -4.21 -15.80
N GLY A 50 3.59 -5.27 -15.26
CA GLY A 50 2.75 -6.20 -16.04
C GLY A 50 1.58 -5.50 -16.73
N LEU A 51 0.91 -4.56 -16.05
CA LEU A 51 -0.15 -3.72 -16.64
C LEU A 51 0.38 -2.87 -17.78
N CYS A 52 1.55 -2.24 -17.60
CA CYS A 52 2.16 -1.44 -18.64
C CYS A 52 2.50 -2.28 -19.88
N ILE A 53 3.17 -3.43 -19.68
CA ILE A 53 3.55 -4.34 -20.77
C ILE A 53 2.31 -4.87 -21.48
N TYR A 54 1.28 -5.29 -20.72
CA TYR A 54 0.02 -5.75 -21.30
C TYR A 54 -0.64 -4.68 -22.16
N ALA A 55 -0.70 -3.43 -21.65
CA ALA A 55 -1.33 -2.34 -22.37
C ALA A 55 -0.53 -1.88 -23.60
N LEU A 56 0.81 -1.98 -23.59
CA LEU A 56 1.67 -1.64 -24.73
C LEU A 56 1.59 -2.70 -25.85
N ASN A 57 1.40 -3.98 -25.50
CA ASN A 57 1.36 -5.08 -26.47
C ASN A 57 -0.05 -5.37 -27.01
N ALA A 58 -1.07 -4.63 -26.56
CA ALA A 58 -2.42 -4.80 -27.07
C ALA A 58 -2.57 -4.17 -28.45
N GLU A 59 -2.51 -5.01 -29.50
CA GLU A 59 -2.64 -4.58 -30.93
C GLU A 59 -4.08 -4.12 -31.28
N SER A 60 -5.06 -4.49 -30.48
CA SER A 60 -6.48 -4.17 -30.69
C SER A 60 -7.13 -3.71 -29.37
N ALA A 61 -8.37 -4.04 -29.07
CA ALA A 61 -9.02 -3.63 -27.85
C ALA A 61 -8.45 -4.39 -26.62
N LEU A 62 -8.10 -3.66 -25.55
CA LEU A 62 -7.71 -4.22 -24.27
C LEU A 62 -8.81 -5.14 -23.71
N SER A 63 -8.49 -6.40 -23.46
CA SER A 63 -9.42 -7.31 -22.78
C SER A 63 -9.57 -6.91 -21.32
N PHE A 64 -10.81 -6.84 -20.86
CA PHE A 64 -11.13 -6.41 -19.49
C PHE A 64 -10.54 -7.35 -18.42
N THR A 65 -10.66 -8.67 -18.63
CA THR A 65 -10.30 -9.66 -17.60
C THR A 65 -8.82 -9.59 -17.18
N PRO A 66 -7.83 -9.67 -18.07
CA PRO A 66 -6.43 -9.61 -17.64
C PRO A 66 -6.06 -8.23 -17.06
N LEU A 67 -6.58 -7.14 -17.63
CA LEU A 67 -6.36 -5.80 -17.11
C LEU A 67 -6.90 -5.67 -15.68
N PHE A 68 -8.12 -6.13 -15.44
CA PHE A 68 -8.76 -6.09 -14.14
C PHE A 68 -8.03 -6.99 -13.11
N THR A 69 -7.61 -8.20 -13.51
CA THR A 69 -6.89 -9.12 -12.61
C THR A 69 -5.54 -8.54 -12.18
N LEU A 70 -4.74 -8.02 -13.11
CA LEU A 70 -3.46 -7.39 -12.79
C LEU A 70 -3.64 -6.18 -11.87
N TYR A 71 -4.68 -5.37 -12.13
CA TYR A 71 -5.01 -4.24 -11.27
C TYR A 71 -5.40 -4.67 -9.85
N VAL A 72 -6.27 -5.67 -9.71
CA VAL A 72 -6.68 -6.20 -8.40
C VAL A 72 -5.48 -6.72 -7.62
N CYS A 73 -4.59 -7.46 -8.27
CA CYS A 73 -3.37 -7.94 -7.64
C CYS A 73 -2.47 -6.78 -7.20
N ALA A 74 -2.28 -5.76 -8.04
CA ALA A 74 -1.49 -4.59 -7.69
C ALA A 74 -2.06 -3.86 -6.45
N ILE A 75 -3.36 -3.59 -6.44
CA ILE A 75 -4.05 -2.91 -5.34
C ILE A 75 -4.03 -3.75 -4.06
N ALA A 76 -4.14 -5.08 -4.15
CA ALA A 76 -4.11 -5.98 -3.00
C ALA A 76 -2.79 -5.87 -2.22
N PHE A 77 -1.67 -5.71 -2.91
CA PHE A 77 -0.37 -5.49 -2.28
C PHE A 77 -0.11 -4.02 -1.93
N PHE A 78 -0.68 -3.08 -2.68
CA PHE A 78 -0.48 -1.65 -2.43
C PHE A 78 -1.24 -1.13 -1.20
N MET A 79 -2.51 -1.50 -1.00
CA MET A 79 -3.33 -0.95 0.09
C MET A 79 -2.74 -1.16 1.49
N PRO A 80 -2.16 -2.33 1.83
CA PRO A 80 -1.53 -2.53 3.12
C PRO A 80 -0.28 -1.67 3.35
N THR A 81 0.39 -1.22 2.29
CA THR A 81 1.63 -0.45 2.43
C THR A 81 1.43 0.87 3.15
N ILE A 82 0.26 1.49 3.02
CA ILE A 82 -0.10 2.74 3.70
C ILE A 82 -0.05 2.55 5.21
N ALA A 83 -0.63 1.46 5.70
CA ALA A 83 -0.66 1.16 7.13
C ALA A 83 0.72 0.69 7.64
N LEU A 84 1.43 -0.15 6.85
CA LEU A 84 2.80 -0.57 7.17
C LEU A 84 3.77 0.62 7.22
N ALA A 85 3.68 1.55 6.28
CA ALA A 85 4.51 2.76 6.26
C ALA A 85 4.30 3.60 7.52
N ASN A 86 3.04 3.79 7.96
CA ASN A 86 2.75 4.47 9.21
C ASN A 86 3.36 3.73 10.42
N SER A 87 3.22 2.40 10.48
CA SER A 87 3.79 1.58 11.56
C SER A 87 5.32 1.71 11.61
N VAL A 88 5.98 1.63 10.46
CA VAL A 88 7.45 1.79 10.36
C VAL A 88 7.87 3.20 10.76
N ALA A 89 7.12 4.24 10.37
CA ALA A 89 7.41 5.62 10.74
C ALA A 89 7.31 5.82 12.27
N TYR A 90 6.27 5.30 12.92
CA TYR A 90 6.13 5.36 14.37
C TYR A 90 7.31 4.67 15.08
N THR A 91 7.62 3.44 14.68
CA THR A 91 8.76 2.70 15.27
C THR A 91 10.09 3.41 15.06
N SER A 92 10.29 4.04 13.90
CA SER A 92 11.51 4.81 13.62
C SER A 92 11.62 6.05 14.50
N LEU A 93 10.52 6.76 14.73
CA LEU A 93 10.48 7.92 15.64
C LEU A 93 10.76 7.52 17.09
N GLU A 94 10.15 6.44 17.57
CA GLU A 94 10.38 5.90 18.90
C GLU A 94 11.84 5.53 19.10
N LYS A 95 12.48 4.85 18.13
CA LYS A 95 13.89 4.49 18.17
C LYS A 95 14.81 5.72 18.15
N ALA A 96 14.40 6.79 17.51
CA ALA A 96 15.12 8.06 17.49
C ALA A 96 14.91 8.88 18.79
N GLY A 97 14.10 8.39 19.74
CA GLY A 97 13.78 9.11 20.99
C GLY A 97 12.93 10.36 20.78
N MET A 98 12.23 10.44 19.63
CA MET A 98 11.38 11.58 19.27
C MET A 98 9.96 11.39 19.77
N ASP A 99 9.28 12.49 20.12
CA ASP A 99 7.85 12.48 20.43
C ASP A 99 7.05 12.16 19.16
N THR A 100 6.47 10.95 19.13
CA THR A 100 5.74 10.45 17.97
C THR A 100 4.52 11.31 17.64
N VAL A 101 3.82 11.83 18.65
CA VAL A 101 2.60 12.64 18.47
C VAL A 101 2.92 13.98 17.79
N LYS A 102 4.04 14.59 18.16
CA LYS A 102 4.46 15.88 17.58
C LYS A 102 5.15 15.74 16.24
N SER A 103 5.95 14.67 16.06
CA SER A 103 6.83 14.53 14.90
C SER A 103 6.17 13.81 13.72
N PHE A 104 5.23 12.90 13.96
CA PHE A 104 4.56 12.14 12.91
C PHE A 104 3.77 12.99 11.90
N PRO A 105 3.02 14.03 12.30
CA PRO A 105 2.32 14.90 11.35
C PRO A 105 3.26 15.55 10.33
N ALA A 106 4.44 15.98 10.75
CA ALA A 106 5.44 16.57 9.86
C ALA A 106 5.96 15.57 8.81
N ILE A 107 6.21 14.33 9.22
CA ILE A 107 6.60 13.25 8.30
C ILE A 107 5.49 12.96 7.28
N ARG A 108 4.23 12.94 7.73
CA ARG A 108 3.08 12.66 6.87
C ARG A 108 2.87 13.72 5.79
N VAL A 109 3.21 14.99 6.04
CA VAL A 109 3.14 16.08 5.05
C VAL A 109 4.03 15.77 3.84
N TRP A 110 5.23 15.20 4.04
CA TRP A 110 6.11 14.80 2.95
C TRP A 110 5.48 13.77 2.01
N GLY A 111 4.65 12.87 2.55
CA GLY A 111 3.87 11.95 1.71
C GLY A 111 2.89 12.67 0.79
N THR A 112 2.22 13.69 1.28
CA THR A 112 1.32 14.53 0.47
C THR A 112 2.08 15.32 -0.60
N ILE A 113 3.24 15.89 -0.25
CA ILE A 113 4.10 16.59 -1.20
C ILE A 113 4.56 15.65 -2.30
N GLY A 114 5.03 14.44 -1.95
CA GLY A 114 5.44 13.42 -2.91
C GLY A 114 4.30 13.01 -3.86
N PHE A 115 3.09 12.89 -3.34
CA PHE A 115 1.90 12.60 -4.14
C PHE A 115 1.61 13.72 -5.16
N ILE A 116 1.64 14.99 -4.73
CA ILE A 116 1.44 16.16 -5.63
C ILE A 116 2.51 16.18 -6.72
N ILE A 117 3.78 16.00 -6.36
CA ILE A 117 4.89 15.97 -7.33
C ILE A 117 4.68 14.83 -8.33
N SER A 118 4.30 13.65 -7.87
CA SER A 118 4.06 12.49 -8.75
C SER A 118 2.90 12.75 -9.73
N MET A 119 1.83 13.40 -9.27
CA MET A 119 0.72 13.81 -10.15
C MET A 119 1.20 14.81 -11.22
N TRP A 120 2.00 15.80 -10.85
CA TRP A 120 2.54 16.76 -11.81
C TRP A 120 3.47 16.10 -12.85
N VAL A 121 4.30 15.16 -12.40
CA VAL A 121 5.17 14.42 -13.35
C VAL A 121 4.34 13.65 -14.37
N VAL A 122 3.26 12.99 -13.96
CA VAL A 122 2.36 12.27 -14.87
C VAL A 122 1.64 13.21 -15.82
N ASP A 123 1.17 14.36 -15.31
CA ASP A 123 0.43 15.36 -16.08
C ASP A 123 1.33 16.07 -17.09
N LEU A 124 2.42 16.70 -16.64
CA LEU A 124 3.37 17.42 -17.49
C LEU A 124 4.10 16.49 -18.47
N GLY A 125 4.30 15.22 -18.10
CA GLY A 125 4.85 14.18 -18.96
C GLY A 125 3.88 13.67 -20.03
N GLY A 126 2.61 14.12 -20.04
CA GLY A 126 1.59 13.68 -20.99
C GLY A 126 1.22 12.20 -20.81
N MET A 127 1.46 11.61 -19.63
CA MET A 127 1.26 10.18 -19.40
C MET A 127 -0.18 9.81 -19.05
N GLN A 128 -1.09 10.77 -18.85
CA GLN A 128 -2.47 10.56 -18.38
C GLN A 128 -3.29 9.59 -19.25
N HIS A 129 -3.06 9.62 -20.57
CA HIS A 129 -3.76 8.76 -21.54
C HIS A 129 -2.86 7.67 -22.12
N SER A 130 -1.71 7.43 -21.50
CA SER A 130 -0.71 6.48 -21.95
C SER A 130 -0.49 5.35 -20.94
N PRO A 131 -0.16 4.13 -21.38
CA PRO A 131 0.27 3.04 -20.49
C PRO A 131 1.49 3.38 -19.65
N TYR A 132 2.28 4.38 -20.02
CA TYR A 132 3.48 4.80 -19.28
C TYR A 132 3.19 5.30 -17.85
N GLN A 133 1.96 5.71 -17.51
CA GLN A 133 1.57 5.97 -16.14
C GLN A 133 1.75 4.74 -15.22
N PHE A 134 1.52 3.53 -15.75
CA PHE A 134 1.76 2.28 -15.01
C PHE A 134 3.25 2.00 -14.85
N ALA A 135 4.07 2.34 -15.85
CA ALA A 135 5.52 2.24 -15.76
C ALA A 135 6.07 3.18 -14.68
N TRP A 136 5.57 4.43 -14.61
CA TRP A 136 5.93 5.39 -13.57
C TRP A 136 5.58 4.85 -12.17
N SER A 137 4.37 4.32 -12.00
CA SER A 137 3.96 3.69 -10.73
C SER A 137 4.81 2.48 -10.36
N ALA A 138 5.20 1.66 -11.34
CA ALA A 138 6.10 0.52 -11.12
C ALA A 138 7.49 0.98 -10.68
N LEU A 139 8.05 2.00 -11.34
CA LEU A 139 9.35 2.57 -11.00
C LEU A 139 9.37 3.07 -9.55
N LEU A 140 8.38 3.87 -9.17
CA LEU A 140 8.27 4.39 -7.80
C LEU A 140 8.10 3.26 -6.78
N SER A 141 7.34 2.21 -7.12
CA SER A 141 7.16 1.05 -6.25
C SER A 141 8.47 0.29 -6.03
N PHE A 142 9.30 0.09 -7.06
CA PHE A 142 10.61 -0.54 -6.92
C PHE A 142 11.59 0.32 -6.12
N ILE A 143 11.61 1.64 -6.34
CA ILE A 143 12.42 2.56 -5.53
C ILE A 143 12.00 2.46 -4.06
N MET A 144 10.70 2.47 -3.77
CA MET A 144 10.19 2.31 -2.41
C MET A 144 10.50 0.94 -1.81
N ALA A 145 10.49 -0.14 -2.60
CA ALA A 145 10.88 -1.47 -2.13
C ALA A 145 12.33 -1.52 -1.68
N ILE A 146 13.23 -0.93 -2.46
CA ILE A 146 14.66 -0.82 -2.12
C ILE A 146 14.83 0.05 -0.87
N TYR A 147 14.22 1.24 -0.84
CA TYR A 147 14.29 2.13 0.30
C TYR A 147 13.75 1.49 1.58
N ALA A 148 12.60 0.81 1.52
CA ALA A 148 12.02 0.13 2.67
C ALA A 148 12.94 -0.94 3.26
N SER A 149 13.76 -1.59 2.44
CA SER A 149 14.74 -2.58 2.92
C SER A 149 15.89 -1.96 3.75
N THR A 150 16.17 -0.67 3.57
CA THR A 150 17.21 0.07 4.29
C THR A 150 16.74 0.68 5.61
N LEU A 151 15.42 0.66 5.87
CA LEU A 151 14.83 1.23 7.08
C LEU A 151 15.21 0.44 8.34
N PRO A 152 15.23 1.09 9.52
CA PRO A 152 15.54 0.44 10.78
C PRO A 152 14.61 -0.75 11.03
N SER A 153 15.17 -1.86 11.55
CA SER A 153 14.41 -3.07 11.82
C SER A 153 13.31 -2.82 12.86
N CYS A 154 12.07 -3.00 12.48
CA CYS A 154 10.96 -3.02 13.42
C CYS A 154 10.97 -4.36 14.16
N GLU A 155 10.93 -4.32 15.50
CA GLU A 155 10.92 -5.56 16.27
C GLU A 155 9.57 -6.26 16.11
N ILE A 156 9.63 -7.57 15.86
CA ILE A 156 8.43 -8.40 15.90
C ILE A 156 8.00 -8.46 17.36
N SER A 157 6.75 -8.13 17.66
CA SER A 157 6.22 -8.21 19.01
C SER A 157 6.35 -9.63 19.55
N LYS A 158 7.36 -9.87 20.38
CA LYS A 158 7.59 -11.17 21.05
C LYS A 158 6.53 -11.47 22.11
N THR A 159 5.67 -10.51 22.42
CA THR A 159 4.57 -10.71 23.35
C THR A 159 3.53 -11.59 22.70
N ARG A 160 3.65 -12.87 22.96
CA ARG A 160 2.80 -13.99 22.50
C ARG A 160 1.39 -13.93 23.12
N GLN A 161 0.83 -12.75 23.26
CA GLN A 161 -0.59 -12.63 23.49
C GLN A 161 -1.28 -13.07 22.22
N LYS A 162 -2.01 -14.17 22.28
CA LYS A 162 -2.93 -14.61 21.24
C LYS A 162 -3.97 -13.51 21.05
N LYS A 163 -3.61 -12.44 20.29
CA LYS A 163 -4.62 -11.48 19.87
C LYS A 163 -5.67 -12.27 19.11
N THR A 164 -6.85 -12.33 19.65
CA THR A 164 -8.02 -12.93 18.99
C THR A 164 -8.23 -12.16 17.67
N LEU A 165 -8.74 -12.83 16.63
CA LEU A 165 -9.06 -12.17 15.34
C LEU A 165 -9.90 -10.90 15.53
N VAL A 166 -10.78 -10.88 16.54
CA VAL A 166 -11.57 -9.71 16.95
C VAL A 166 -10.69 -8.53 17.37
N GLN A 167 -9.59 -8.79 18.08
CA GLN A 167 -8.61 -7.77 18.48
C GLN A 167 -7.74 -7.31 17.31
N ALA A 168 -7.35 -8.23 16.42
CA ALA A 168 -6.57 -7.93 15.24
C ALA A 168 -7.35 -7.09 14.21
N LEU A 169 -8.66 -7.31 14.13
CA LEU A 169 -9.59 -6.55 13.27
C LEU A 169 -10.08 -5.23 13.91
N GLY A 170 -9.64 -4.91 15.14
CA GLY A 170 -10.08 -3.69 15.81
C GLY A 170 -11.57 -3.68 16.19
N LEU A 171 -12.26 -4.83 16.12
CA LEU A 171 -13.69 -4.93 16.41
C LEU A 171 -14.02 -4.60 17.87
N GLN A 172 -13.00 -4.57 18.74
CA GLN A 172 -13.18 -4.08 20.12
C GLN A 172 -13.56 -2.59 20.16
N ALA A 173 -13.23 -1.79 19.13
CA ALA A 173 -13.68 -0.41 19.06
C ALA A 173 -15.22 -0.29 19.05
N PHE A 174 -15.92 -1.30 18.52
CA PHE A 174 -17.39 -1.32 18.55
C PHE A 174 -17.95 -1.50 19.97
N SER A 175 -17.18 -2.04 20.91
CA SER A 175 -17.60 -2.13 22.32
C SER A 175 -17.71 -0.74 22.98
N LEU A 176 -16.98 0.26 22.47
CA LEU A 176 -17.08 1.64 22.96
C LEU A 176 -18.47 2.25 22.68
N PHE A 177 -19.07 1.88 21.55
CA PHE A 177 -20.42 2.36 21.19
C PHE A 177 -21.54 1.68 22.00
N ARG A 178 -21.27 0.56 22.68
CA ARG A 178 -22.25 -0.15 23.50
C ARG A 178 -22.37 0.41 24.93
N ASN A 179 -21.42 1.20 25.37
CA ASN A 179 -21.36 1.78 26.72
C ASN A 179 -21.80 3.26 26.73
N TYR A 180 -22.42 3.73 25.67
CA TYR A 180 -23.15 4.99 25.57
C TYR A 180 -24.66 4.64 25.41
#